data_9bda7c1e79787e8622fc3d37ae7f1408
#
_entry.id   9bda7c1e79787e8622fc3d37ae7f1408
#
_cell.length_a   1.000
_cell.length_b   1.000
_cell.length_c   1.000
_cell.angle_alpha   90.00
_cell.angle_beta   90.00
_cell.angle_gamma   90.00
#
_symmetry.space_group_name_H-M   'P 1'
#
loop_
_entity.id
_entity.type
_entity.pdbx_description
1 polymer ?
#
loop_
_entity_poly.entity_id
_entity_poly.type
_entity_poly.pdbx_seq_one_letter_code
_entity_poly.pdbx_strand_id
1 'polypeptide(L)'
;MFTGKEGADVFVIGGGPAGLAAAIAARRKGFSVTVADGSEPPIDKACGEGMMPETQAPLRELGVELPASAGYRFRGIQFVQDGVKVAADFPEGQGIGIRRTLLHELLIREAEKCGVKLLWKTPVAGLVSDGVRLPGGTAPARWIIGADGSNSRVRRWSELNATEVCSHRMASRRHYRVRPWTECMEIYWGARAQAYVTPISCEEVCIVMLGETAEHADFERALEDLPELRERLTSAELCSRERGAITAMHSLERVWRGNVALVGDASGGVDAITGEGLRLAFRQAIALAEAMESGDLREYERAHRQLARRPMRMGKLMLQLGRNAGIRCRALSMLSRNPELFARLLAIYVGHATPRDVVITGAQLGWQFLAA
;
A
#
# COMPACT_ATOMS: atom_id res chain seq x y z
N MET A 1 28.27 -5.22 -19.90
CA MET A 1 28.04 -5.17 -21.35
C MET A 1 26.92 -6.15 -21.67
N PHE A 2 25.72 -5.64 -22.05
CA PHE A 2 24.68 -6.51 -22.59
C PHE A 2 25.08 -6.91 -24.01
N THR A 3 25.59 -8.10 -24.16
CA THR A 3 25.79 -8.72 -25.48
C THR A 3 24.43 -9.20 -25.95
N GLY A 4 23.81 -8.46 -26.87
CA GLY A 4 22.49 -8.77 -27.40
C GLY A 4 22.38 -10.17 -27.96
N LYS A 5 21.45 -10.94 -27.43
CA LYS A 5 20.58 -11.95 -28.06
C LYS A 5 19.71 -12.73 -27.10
N GLU A 6 19.88 -12.63 -25.77
CA GLU A 6 18.96 -13.27 -24.81
C GLU A 6 18.04 -12.22 -24.18
N GLY A 7 16.89 -11.96 -24.82
CA GLY A 7 15.78 -11.19 -24.23
C GLY A 7 15.12 -11.99 -23.12
N ALA A 8 14.61 -11.32 -22.08
CA ALA A 8 13.73 -11.94 -21.11
C ALA A 8 12.28 -11.99 -21.65
N ASP A 9 11.51 -13.02 -21.26
CA ASP A 9 10.07 -13.01 -21.57
C ASP A 9 9.39 -11.79 -20.94
N VAL A 10 9.79 -11.45 -19.70
CA VAL A 10 9.20 -10.35 -18.93
C VAL A 10 10.31 -9.42 -18.42
N PHE A 11 10.16 -8.13 -18.69
CA PHE A 11 11.01 -7.09 -18.15
C PHE A 11 10.21 -6.21 -17.18
N VAL A 12 10.61 -6.18 -15.91
CA VAL A 12 9.95 -5.39 -14.86
C VAL A 12 10.75 -4.11 -14.60
N ILE A 13 10.10 -2.96 -14.67
CA ILE A 13 10.67 -1.65 -14.40
C ILE A 13 10.23 -1.18 -13.03
N GLY A 14 11.14 -1.21 -12.06
CA GLY A 14 10.94 -0.89 -10.66
C GLY A 14 11.08 -2.11 -9.75
N GLY A 15 12.07 -2.07 -8.86
CA GLY A 15 12.42 -3.13 -7.90
C GLY A 15 11.75 -2.98 -6.52
N GLY A 16 10.67 -2.19 -6.42
CA GLY A 16 9.86 -2.10 -5.20
C GLY A 16 8.99 -3.34 -4.97
N PRO A 17 8.21 -3.40 -3.87
CA PRO A 17 7.39 -4.56 -3.54
C PRO A 17 6.45 -5.03 -4.66
N ALA A 18 5.85 -4.10 -5.42
CA ALA A 18 4.97 -4.42 -6.54
C ALA A 18 5.74 -5.10 -7.70
N GLY A 19 6.93 -4.58 -8.03
CA GLY A 19 7.76 -5.14 -9.10
C GLY A 19 8.36 -6.48 -8.76
N LEU A 20 8.87 -6.64 -7.53
CA LEU A 20 9.37 -7.94 -7.05
C LEU A 20 8.26 -8.98 -7.00
N ALA A 21 7.06 -8.61 -6.51
CA ALA A 21 5.90 -9.50 -6.52
C ALA A 21 5.50 -9.92 -7.94
N ALA A 22 5.48 -8.98 -8.89
CA ALA A 22 5.18 -9.28 -10.30
C ALA A 22 6.25 -10.19 -10.93
N ALA A 23 7.51 -9.97 -10.60
CA ALA A 23 8.61 -10.81 -11.06
C ALA A 23 8.52 -12.24 -10.51
N ILE A 24 8.25 -12.39 -9.21
CA ILE A 24 8.06 -13.69 -8.57
C ILE A 24 6.86 -14.43 -9.20
N ALA A 25 5.72 -13.74 -9.33
CA ALA A 25 4.52 -14.32 -9.92
C ALA A 25 4.75 -14.80 -11.37
N ALA A 26 5.40 -13.97 -12.19
CA ALA A 26 5.74 -14.35 -13.56
C ALA A 26 6.74 -15.51 -13.63
N ARG A 27 7.76 -15.56 -12.75
CA ARG A 27 8.69 -16.69 -12.66
C ARG A 27 7.98 -18.00 -12.33
N ARG A 28 7.00 -17.96 -11.43
CA ARG A 28 6.20 -19.13 -11.04
C ARG A 28 5.31 -19.64 -12.17
N LYS A 29 5.02 -18.80 -13.16
CA LYS A 29 4.35 -19.17 -14.43
C LYS A 29 5.33 -19.62 -15.51
N GLY A 30 6.61 -19.75 -15.21
CA GLY A 30 7.63 -20.26 -16.12
C GLY A 30 8.32 -19.22 -17.01
N PHE A 31 7.94 -17.93 -16.91
CA PHE A 31 8.59 -16.88 -17.70
C PHE A 31 10.03 -16.60 -17.22
N SER A 32 10.93 -16.30 -18.14
CA SER A 32 12.21 -15.69 -17.81
C SER A 32 11.98 -14.20 -17.45
N VAL A 33 12.54 -13.74 -16.31
CA VAL A 33 12.24 -12.41 -15.78
C VAL A 33 13.50 -11.64 -15.43
N THR A 34 13.54 -10.38 -15.88
CA THR A 34 14.54 -9.40 -15.46
C THR A 34 13.85 -8.21 -14.78
N VAL A 35 14.33 -7.80 -13.63
CA VAL A 35 13.89 -6.57 -12.92
C VAL A 35 15.01 -5.54 -13.00
N ALA A 36 14.69 -4.29 -13.32
CA ALA A 36 15.63 -3.17 -13.25
C ALA A 36 15.10 -2.05 -12.35
N ASP A 37 15.96 -1.54 -11.49
CA ASP A 37 15.71 -0.34 -10.66
C ASP A 37 16.94 0.57 -10.66
N GLY A 38 16.69 1.89 -10.69
CA GLY A 38 17.76 2.88 -10.59
C GLY A 38 18.37 2.99 -9.20
N SER A 39 17.73 2.44 -8.19
CA SER A 39 18.17 2.45 -6.80
C SER A 39 18.93 1.17 -6.43
N GLU A 40 19.52 1.16 -5.25
CA GLU A 40 20.14 0.00 -4.62
C GLU A 40 19.32 -0.42 -3.39
N PRO A 41 19.14 -1.72 -3.13
CA PRO A 41 18.46 -2.17 -1.92
C PRO A 41 19.28 -1.88 -0.64
N PRO A 42 18.60 -1.72 0.49
CA PRO A 42 17.14 -1.78 0.64
C PRO A 42 16.47 -0.47 0.20
N ILE A 43 15.42 -0.57 -0.64
CA ILE A 43 14.67 0.62 -1.08
C ILE A 43 13.73 1.07 0.04
N ASP A 44 14.15 2.09 0.78
CA ASP A 44 13.37 2.70 1.87
C ASP A 44 12.56 3.90 1.36
N LYS A 45 11.24 3.76 1.33
CA LYS A 45 10.25 4.77 0.94
C LYS A 45 9.26 4.96 2.09
N ALA A 46 8.72 6.16 2.29
CA ALA A 46 7.69 6.39 3.29
C ALA A 46 6.51 5.42 3.11
N CYS A 47 6.16 4.73 4.20
CA CYS A 47 5.14 3.69 4.26
C CYS A 47 4.66 3.57 5.71
N GLY A 48 3.39 3.27 5.93
CA GLY A 48 2.85 3.01 7.27
C GLY A 48 3.26 1.67 7.87
N GLU A 49 3.90 0.82 7.08
CA GLU A 49 4.49 -0.47 7.51
C GLU A 49 3.51 -1.45 8.15
N GLY A 50 2.21 -1.14 8.14
CA GLY A 50 1.14 -2.03 8.59
C GLY A 50 0.58 -2.86 7.44
N MET A 51 0.56 -4.16 7.59
CA MET A 51 -0.13 -5.09 6.71
C MET A 51 -1.35 -5.66 7.41
N MET A 52 -2.51 -5.51 6.78
CA MET A 52 -3.76 -6.13 7.25
C MET A 52 -3.70 -7.65 7.10
N PRO A 53 -4.52 -8.42 7.85
CA PRO A 53 -4.53 -9.89 7.75
C PRO A 53 -4.60 -10.42 6.32
N GLU A 54 -5.44 -9.80 5.48
CA GLU A 54 -5.69 -10.22 4.09
C GLU A 54 -4.47 -10.02 3.16
N THR A 55 -3.50 -9.21 3.58
CA THR A 55 -2.25 -9.01 2.82
C THR A 55 -1.33 -10.21 2.92
N GLN A 56 -1.44 -11.00 3.98
CA GLN A 56 -0.57 -12.14 4.21
C GLN A 56 -0.85 -13.31 3.27
N ALA A 57 -2.11 -13.49 2.83
CA ALA A 57 -2.47 -14.58 1.91
C ALA A 57 -1.77 -14.45 0.55
N PRO A 58 -1.88 -13.33 -0.19
CA PRO A 58 -1.16 -13.18 -1.45
C PRO A 58 0.38 -13.19 -1.29
N LEU A 59 0.90 -12.74 -0.14
CA LEU A 59 2.34 -12.83 0.13
C LEU A 59 2.80 -14.29 0.25
N ARG A 60 2.03 -15.14 0.94
CA ARG A 60 2.30 -16.61 1.00
C ARG A 60 2.14 -17.28 -0.36
N GLU A 61 1.16 -16.87 -1.15
CA GLU A 61 0.95 -17.37 -2.53
C GLU A 61 2.16 -17.07 -3.42
N LEU A 62 2.82 -15.92 -3.21
CA LEU A 62 4.10 -15.59 -3.82
C LEU A 62 5.29 -16.37 -3.22
N GLY A 63 5.09 -17.20 -2.19
CA GLY A 63 6.14 -17.97 -1.52
C GLY A 63 7.00 -17.17 -0.56
N VAL A 64 6.59 -15.95 -0.24
CA VAL A 64 7.28 -15.12 0.75
C VAL A 64 6.77 -15.47 2.14
N GLU A 65 7.59 -16.16 2.90
CA GLU A 65 7.30 -16.49 4.29
C GLU A 65 7.83 -15.39 5.22
N LEU A 66 6.97 -14.95 6.13
CA LEU A 66 7.36 -14.03 7.18
C LEU A 66 7.85 -14.85 8.39
N PRO A 67 9.13 -14.73 8.79
CA PRO A 67 9.62 -15.35 10.01
C PRO A 67 8.75 -14.98 11.22
N ALA A 68 8.62 -15.85 12.19
CA ALA A 68 7.83 -15.57 13.41
C ALA A 68 8.32 -14.32 14.15
N SER A 69 9.62 -14.02 14.05
CA SER A 69 10.27 -12.84 14.59
C SER A 69 10.13 -11.58 13.72
N ALA A 70 9.57 -11.69 12.51
CA ALA A 70 9.42 -10.55 11.63
C ALA A 70 8.25 -9.68 12.06
N GLY A 71 8.56 -8.48 12.54
CA GLY A 71 7.57 -7.46 12.85
C GLY A 71 6.78 -7.69 14.14
N TYR A 72 5.73 -6.93 14.32
CA TYR A 72 4.83 -6.96 15.47
C TYR A 72 3.41 -7.28 15.03
N ARG A 73 2.76 -8.23 15.70
CA ARG A 73 1.38 -8.59 15.38
C ARG A 73 0.41 -7.69 16.13
N PHE A 74 -0.54 -7.12 15.41
CA PHE A 74 -1.59 -6.31 15.99
C PHE A 74 -2.97 -6.90 15.67
N ARG A 75 -3.89 -6.79 16.64
CA ARG A 75 -5.18 -7.49 16.60
C ARG A 75 -6.29 -6.71 15.90
N GLY A 76 -6.13 -5.39 15.73
CA GLY A 76 -7.20 -4.55 15.18
C GLY A 76 -6.75 -3.14 14.85
N ILE A 77 -7.74 -2.28 14.66
CA ILE A 77 -7.56 -0.85 14.38
C ILE A 77 -8.23 -0.04 15.47
N GLN A 78 -7.57 1.06 15.88
CA GLN A 78 -8.10 2.04 16.81
C GLN A 78 -8.09 3.43 16.17
N PHE A 79 -9.22 4.10 16.18
CA PHE A 79 -9.31 5.54 15.89
C PHE A 79 -9.20 6.34 17.19
N VAL A 80 -8.49 7.45 17.12
CA VAL A 80 -8.28 8.37 18.25
C VAL A 80 -8.52 9.80 17.80
N GLN A 81 -9.39 10.52 18.50
CA GLN A 81 -9.63 11.96 18.29
C GLN A 81 -10.15 12.60 19.57
N ASP A 82 -9.48 13.65 20.05
CA ASP A 82 -9.92 14.50 21.18
C ASP A 82 -10.35 13.68 22.43
N GLY A 83 -9.53 12.67 22.79
CA GLY A 83 -9.80 11.76 23.91
C GLY A 83 -10.78 10.63 23.61
N VAL A 84 -11.53 10.71 22.51
CA VAL A 84 -12.43 9.63 22.06
C VAL A 84 -11.63 8.54 21.39
N LYS A 85 -11.81 7.28 21.83
CA LYS A 85 -11.16 6.10 21.27
C LYS A 85 -12.20 5.09 20.83
N VAL A 86 -12.02 4.57 19.63
CA VAL A 86 -12.88 3.54 19.04
C VAL A 86 -11.99 2.44 18.48
N ALA A 87 -12.07 1.25 19.04
CA ALA A 87 -11.26 0.11 18.61
C ALA A 87 -12.14 -1.05 18.15
N ALA A 88 -11.64 -1.80 17.18
CA ALA A 88 -12.22 -3.08 16.79
C ALA A 88 -11.11 -4.05 16.39
N ASP A 89 -11.30 -5.30 16.77
CA ASP A 89 -10.43 -6.40 16.36
C ASP A 89 -10.78 -6.85 14.94
N PHE A 90 -9.80 -7.39 14.24
CA PHE A 90 -10.08 -8.06 12.97
C PHE A 90 -10.96 -9.29 13.21
N PRO A 91 -11.91 -9.57 12.31
CA PRO A 91 -12.79 -10.74 12.47
C PRO A 91 -12.01 -12.05 12.38
N GLU A 92 -10.92 -12.07 11.65
CA GLU A 92 -10.03 -13.22 11.51
C GLU A 92 -8.57 -12.77 11.38
N GLY A 93 -7.66 -13.52 12.00
CA GLY A 93 -6.21 -13.30 11.92
C GLY A 93 -5.75 -12.04 12.65
N GLN A 94 -4.51 -11.70 12.41
CA GLN A 94 -3.85 -10.51 12.95
C GLN A 94 -3.14 -9.76 11.82
N GLY A 95 -3.13 -8.44 11.90
CA GLY A 95 -2.23 -7.63 11.09
C GLY A 95 -0.78 -7.78 11.54
N ILE A 96 0.14 -7.32 10.73
CA ILE A 96 1.56 -7.30 11.08
C ILE A 96 2.18 -5.97 10.70
N GLY A 97 2.79 -5.32 11.68
CA GLY A 97 3.67 -4.19 11.44
C GLY A 97 5.08 -4.68 11.17
N ILE A 98 5.62 -4.34 10.02
CA ILE A 98 6.94 -4.81 9.59
C ILE A 98 7.70 -3.69 8.90
N ARG A 99 8.96 -3.52 9.26
CA ARG A 99 9.85 -2.60 8.57
C ARG A 99 9.81 -2.84 7.06
N ARG A 100 9.55 -1.78 6.30
CA ARG A 100 9.51 -1.86 4.83
C ARG A 100 10.81 -2.43 4.25
N THR A 101 11.94 -2.10 4.83
CA THR A 101 13.26 -2.61 4.40
C THR A 101 13.37 -4.11 4.58
N LEU A 102 12.86 -4.67 5.70
CA LEU A 102 12.82 -6.10 5.93
C LEU A 102 11.87 -6.83 4.96
N LEU A 103 10.68 -6.28 4.74
CA LEU A 103 9.75 -6.84 3.73
C LEU A 103 10.38 -6.85 2.33
N HIS A 104 11.09 -5.76 1.97
CA HIS A 104 11.77 -5.66 0.69
C HIS A 104 12.89 -6.70 0.56
N GLU A 105 13.67 -6.92 1.61
CA GLU A 105 14.70 -7.95 1.65
C GLU A 105 14.12 -9.38 1.47
N LEU A 106 13.01 -9.68 2.13
CA LEU A 106 12.32 -10.97 1.98
C LEU A 106 11.82 -11.18 0.55
N LEU A 107 11.28 -10.15 -0.08
CA LEU A 107 10.86 -10.19 -1.49
C LEU A 107 12.04 -10.38 -2.44
N ILE A 108 13.18 -9.73 -2.19
CA ILE A 108 14.42 -9.92 -2.98
C ILE A 108 14.89 -11.36 -2.87
N ARG A 109 15.00 -11.90 -1.66
CA ARG A 109 15.43 -13.29 -1.43
C ARG A 109 14.55 -14.30 -2.18
N GLU A 110 13.23 -14.12 -2.14
CA GLU A 110 12.33 -15.01 -2.89
C GLU A 110 12.46 -14.82 -4.40
N ALA A 111 12.64 -13.59 -4.89
CA ALA A 111 12.87 -13.32 -6.30
C ALA A 111 14.18 -13.99 -6.80
N GLU A 112 15.27 -13.90 -6.04
CA GLU A 112 16.53 -14.57 -6.33
C GLU A 112 16.40 -16.09 -6.32
N LYS A 113 15.72 -16.64 -5.32
CA LYS A 113 15.42 -18.08 -5.20
C LYS A 113 14.61 -18.59 -6.40
N CYS A 114 13.68 -17.78 -6.92
CA CYS A 114 12.95 -18.10 -8.13
C CYS A 114 13.76 -17.92 -9.42
N GLY A 115 14.99 -17.39 -9.35
CA GLY A 115 15.85 -17.17 -10.51
C GLY A 115 15.48 -15.91 -11.30
N VAL A 116 14.93 -14.88 -10.64
CA VAL A 116 14.75 -13.54 -11.24
C VAL A 116 16.13 -12.87 -11.38
N LYS A 117 16.41 -12.31 -12.56
CA LYS A 117 17.60 -11.47 -12.77
C LYS A 117 17.34 -10.07 -12.24
N LEU A 118 18.09 -9.64 -11.22
CA LEU A 118 17.96 -8.32 -10.60
C LEU A 118 19.08 -7.38 -11.07
N LEU A 119 18.70 -6.22 -11.60
CA LEU A 119 19.60 -5.18 -12.10
C LEU A 119 19.41 -3.92 -11.27
N TRP A 120 20.16 -3.81 -10.19
CA TRP A 120 20.20 -2.61 -9.33
C TRP A 120 21.08 -1.52 -9.94
N LYS A 121 20.86 -0.27 -9.56
CA LYS A 121 21.55 0.92 -10.13
C LYS A 121 21.43 1.01 -11.64
N THR A 122 20.36 0.42 -12.19
CA THR A 122 20.15 0.34 -13.63
C THR A 122 18.83 1.05 -13.99
N PRO A 123 18.87 2.39 -14.15
CA PRO A 123 17.68 3.13 -14.50
C PRO A 123 17.25 2.82 -15.94
N VAL A 124 15.96 2.58 -16.14
CA VAL A 124 15.38 2.46 -17.47
C VAL A 124 15.14 3.85 -18.03
N ALA A 125 15.61 4.10 -19.25
CA ALA A 125 15.54 5.40 -19.91
C ALA A 125 14.30 5.59 -20.80
N GLY A 126 13.64 4.50 -21.22
CA GLY A 126 12.45 4.54 -22.06
C GLY A 126 12.02 3.17 -22.56
N LEU A 127 10.91 3.15 -23.27
CA LEU A 127 10.42 1.99 -24.01
C LEU A 127 10.91 2.07 -25.47
N VAL A 128 11.13 0.92 -26.08
CA VAL A 128 11.39 0.75 -27.51
C VAL A 128 10.40 -0.26 -28.09
N SER A 129 10.33 -0.42 -29.39
CA SER A 129 9.33 -1.25 -30.08
C SER A 129 9.27 -2.70 -29.58
N ASP A 130 10.41 -3.24 -29.17
CA ASP A 130 10.60 -4.65 -28.80
C ASP A 130 11.17 -4.85 -27.39
N GLY A 131 11.20 -3.80 -26.54
CA GLY A 131 11.77 -3.90 -25.21
C GLY A 131 11.96 -2.58 -24.48
N VAL A 132 13.07 -2.47 -23.75
CA VAL A 132 13.39 -1.30 -22.93
C VAL A 132 14.76 -0.75 -23.24
N ARG A 133 14.96 0.56 -23.04
CA ARG A 133 16.24 1.25 -23.18
C ARG A 133 16.96 1.34 -21.84
N LEU A 134 18.16 0.83 -21.78
CA LEU A 134 19.08 0.85 -20.65
C LEU A 134 20.32 1.71 -20.94
N PRO A 135 21.10 2.11 -19.93
CA PRO A 135 22.35 2.87 -20.16
C PRO A 135 23.35 2.18 -21.11
N GLY A 136 23.34 0.85 -21.17
CA GLY A 136 24.26 0.07 -22.03
C GLY A 136 23.66 -0.45 -23.34
N GLY A 137 22.46 0.00 -23.73
CA GLY A 137 21.78 -0.49 -24.94
C GLY A 137 20.30 -0.78 -24.74
N THR A 138 19.76 -1.70 -25.54
CA THR A 138 18.35 -2.14 -25.43
C THR A 138 18.30 -3.57 -24.90
N ALA A 139 17.27 -3.85 -24.10
CA ALA A 139 16.95 -5.20 -23.63
C ALA A 139 15.60 -5.63 -24.22
N PRO A 140 15.57 -6.62 -25.13
CA PRO A 140 14.33 -7.16 -25.68
C PRO A 140 13.47 -7.80 -24.62
N ALA A 141 12.13 -7.66 -24.74
CA ALA A 141 11.19 -8.29 -23.83
C ALA A 141 9.82 -8.49 -24.52
N ARG A 142 9.24 -9.67 -24.34
CA ARG A 142 7.90 -9.97 -24.80
C ARG A 142 6.85 -9.17 -24.02
N TRP A 143 7.02 -9.06 -22.71
CA TRP A 143 6.14 -8.32 -21.81
C TRP A 143 6.95 -7.30 -21.00
N ILE A 144 6.39 -6.12 -20.80
CA ILE A 144 6.99 -5.07 -19.97
C ILE A 144 6.04 -4.74 -18.84
N ILE A 145 6.51 -4.82 -17.61
CA ILE A 145 5.72 -4.48 -16.42
C ILE A 145 6.25 -3.19 -15.81
N GLY A 146 5.41 -2.14 -15.78
CA GLY A 146 5.70 -0.91 -15.08
C GLY A 146 5.30 -1.01 -13.61
N ALA A 147 6.28 -0.94 -12.72
CA ALA A 147 6.14 -1.00 -11.26
C ALA A 147 6.92 0.13 -10.56
N ASP A 148 7.10 1.24 -11.26
CA ASP A 148 7.95 2.38 -10.89
C ASP A 148 7.26 3.43 -10.01
N GLY A 149 6.14 3.04 -9.35
CA GLY A 149 5.47 3.79 -8.32
C GLY A 149 4.53 4.89 -8.82
N SER A 150 4.09 5.76 -7.90
CA SER A 150 3.04 6.78 -8.15
C SER A 150 3.40 7.77 -9.28
N ASN A 151 4.68 8.12 -9.40
CA ASN A 151 5.21 9.00 -10.45
C ASN A 151 5.66 8.26 -11.72
N SER A 152 5.01 7.15 -12.05
CA SER A 152 5.41 6.23 -13.10
C SER A 152 5.78 6.91 -14.43
N ARG A 153 7.01 6.67 -14.87
CA ARG A 153 7.48 7.00 -16.22
C ARG A 153 6.92 6.03 -17.23
N VAL A 154 6.82 4.74 -16.88
CA VAL A 154 6.26 3.70 -17.75
C VAL A 154 4.84 4.06 -18.14
N ARG A 155 4.01 4.51 -17.17
CA ARG A 155 2.65 4.99 -17.43
C ARG A 155 2.63 6.10 -18.48
N ARG A 156 3.54 7.09 -18.37
CA ARG A 156 3.65 8.19 -19.34
C ARG A 156 4.15 7.71 -20.70
N TRP A 157 5.17 6.88 -20.73
CA TRP A 157 5.74 6.37 -21.99
C TRP A 157 4.77 5.48 -22.76
N SER A 158 3.90 4.75 -22.06
CA SER A 158 2.86 3.91 -22.67
C SER A 158 1.53 4.64 -22.90
N GLU A 159 1.46 5.95 -22.63
CA GLU A 159 0.26 6.79 -22.76
C GLU A 159 -0.96 6.25 -21.98
N LEU A 160 -0.70 5.63 -20.83
CA LEU A 160 -1.71 5.14 -19.88
C LEU A 160 -1.97 6.22 -18.83
N ASN A 161 -2.56 7.34 -19.22
CA ASN A 161 -2.77 8.48 -18.35
C ASN A 161 -3.88 8.24 -17.31
N ALA A 162 -3.78 8.92 -16.17
CA ALA A 162 -4.82 8.90 -15.16
C ALA A 162 -6.07 9.62 -15.68
N THR A 163 -7.25 9.00 -15.50
CA THR A 163 -8.53 9.58 -15.89
C THR A 163 -9.19 10.35 -14.77
N GLU A 164 -8.95 9.96 -13.52
CA GLU A 164 -9.51 10.61 -12.34
C GLU A 164 -8.44 10.72 -11.27
N VAL A 165 -8.21 11.93 -10.79
CA VAL A 165 -7.36 12.22 -9.62
C VAL A 165 -8.27 12.71 -8.51
N CYS A 166 -8.43 11.92 -7.43
CA CYS A 166 -9.35 12.23 -6.34
C CYS A 166 -8.68 13.00 -5.21
N SER A 167 -7.39 12.77 -4.97
CA SER A 167 -6.62 13.49 -3.96
C SER A 167 -5.13 13.40 -4.21
N HIS A 168 -4.42 14.43 -3.74
CA HIS A 168 -2.98 14.43 -3.50
C HIS A 168 -2.76 14.72 -2.03
N ARG A 169 -1.99 13.89 -1.35
CA ARG A 169 -1.63 14.11 0.05
C ARG A 169 -0.12 13.90 0.20
N MET A 170 0.44 14.61 1.13
CA MET A 170 1.84 14.48 1.52
C MET A 170 1.92 13.66 2.80
N ALA A 171 2.98 12.87 2.90
CA ALA A 171 3.26 12.05 4.06
C ALA A 171 4.69 12.23 4.51
N SER A 172 4.92 12.22 5.81
CA SER A 172 6.23 12.05 6.41
C SER A 172 6.21 10.86 7.36
N ARG A 173 7.29 10.09 7.39
CA ARG A 173 7.41 8.89 8.20
C ARG A 173 8.65 8.94 9.06
N ARG A 174 8.49 8.63 10.36
CA ARG A 174 9.54 8.42 11.34
C ARG A 174 9.33 7.14 12.12
N HIS A 175 10.41 6.64 12.73
CA HIS A 175 10.34 5.54 13.69
C HIS A 175 10.86 6.00 15.03
N TYR A 176 10.19 5.56 16.08
CA TYR A 176 10.54 5.87 17.44
C TYR A 176 10.78 4.61 18.25
N ARG A 177 11.86 4.61 19.04
CA ARG A 177 12.13 3.57 20.02
C ARG A 177 11.27 3.85 21.25
N VAL A 178 10.15 3.17 21.29
CA VAL A 178 9.20 3.20 22.39
C VAL A 178 8.35 1.94 22.33
N ARG A 179 8.03 1.36 23.49
CA ARG A 179 7.13 0.21 23.56
C ARG A 179 5.76 0.58 23.01
N PRO A 180 5.17 -0.25 22.14
CA PRO A 180 3.78 -0.07 21.74
C PRO A 180 2.87 -0.01 22.97
N TRP A 181 2.01 0.98 23.01
CA TRP A 181 1.07 1.22 24.11
C TRP A 181 -0.32 0.62 23.84
N THR A 182 -0.47 -0.05 22.72
CA THR A 182 -1.69 -0.75 22.29
C THR A 182 -1.33 -1.93 21.42
N GLU A 183 -2.21 -2.90 21.36
CA GLU A 183 -2.13 -4.05 20.45
C GLU A 183 -2.85 -3.77 19.11
N CYS A 184 -3.22 -2.54 18.84
CA CYS A 184 -3.85 -2.10 17.60
C CYS A 184 -2.93 -1.19 16.80
N MET A 185 -3.14 -1.14 15.50
CA MET A 185 -2.70 -0.01 14.68
C MET A 185 -3.61 1.17 14.98
N GLU A 186 -3.05 2.33 15.29
CA GLU A 186 -3.82 3.52 15.63
C GLU A 186 -3.86 4.53 14.49
N ILE A 187 -5.00 5.19 14.35
CA ILE A 187 -5.22 6.30 13.43
C ILE A 187 -5.69 7.49 14.24
N TYR A 188 -4.84 8.49 14.34
CA TYR A 188 -5.13 9.75 15.00
C TYR A 188 -5.69 10.76 13.99
N TRP A 189 -6.73 11.45 14.40
CA TRP A 189 -7.36 12.50 13.61
C TRP A 189 -7.12 13.86 14.26
N GLY A 190 -6.25 14.66 13.68
CA GLY A 190 -6.05 16.07 14.06
C GLY A 190 -6.90 17.02 13.22
N ALA A 191 -6.72 18.30 13.46
CA ALA A 191 -7.40 19.35 12.71
C ALA A 191 -6.91 19.45 11.26
N ARG A 192 -5.59 19.33 11.04
CA ARG A 192 -4.91 19.51 9.75
C ARG A 192 -4.27 18.24 9.22
N ALA A 193 -3.90 17.33 10.11
CA ALA A 193 -3.16 16.12 9.78
C ALA A 193 -3.81 14.88 10.40
N GLN A 194 -3.46 13.73 9.84
CA GLN A 194 -3.73 12.42 10.41
C GLN A 194 -2.40 11.76 10.74
N ALA A 195 -2.36 10.98 11.83
CA ALA A 195 -1.21 10.14 12.12
C ALA A 195 -1.61 8.66 12.13
N TYR A 196 -0.73 7.84 11.59
CA TYR A 196 -0.80 6.38 11.73
C TYR A 196 0.32 5.95 12.64
N VAL A 197 -0.03 5.17 13.65
CA VAL A 197 0.93 4.56 14.55
C VAL A 197 0.83 3.05 14.37
N THR A 198 1.88 2.48 13.82
CA THR A 198 1.98 1.02 13.60
C THR A 198 3.05 0.46 14.52
N PRO A 199 2.72 -0.44 15.44
CA PRO A 199 3.73 -1.19 16.19
C PRO A 199 4.49 -2.10 15.23
N ILE A 200 5.83 -2.02 15.21
CA ILE A 200 6.69 -2.79 14.30
C ILE A 200 7.65 -3.74 15.02
N SER A 201 7.83 -3.55 16.31
CA SER A 201 8.48 -4.49 17.22
C SER A 201 7.95 -4.28 18.66
N CYS A 202 8.43 -5.05 19.62
CA CYS A 202 8.09 -4.84 21.03
C CYS A 202 8.69 -3.54 21.63
N GLU A 203 9.58 -2.87 20.90
CA GLU A 203 10.28 -1.66 21.35
C GLU A 203 10.24 -0.52 20.34
N GLU A 204 9.48 -0.67 19.23
CA GLU A 204 9.50 0.31 18.17
C GLU A 204 8.16 0.51 17.51
N VAL A 205 7.84 1.77 17.22
CA VAL A 205 6.66 2.15 16.44
C VAL A 205 7.05 2.93 15.17
N CYS A 206 6.33 2.68 14.09
CA CYS A 206 6.35 3.50 12.87
C CYS A 206 5.24 4.54 12.97
N ILE A 207 5.57 5.81 12.73
CA ILE A 207 4.60 6.91 12.71
C ILE A 207 4.64 7.58 11.36
N VAL A 208 3.48 7.70 10.73
CA VAL A 208 3.29 8.46 9.48
C VAL A 208 2.35 9.61 9.75
N MET A 209 2.81 10.83 9.47
CA MET A 209 1.96 12.00 9.37
C MET A 209 1.46 12.15 7.94
N LEU A 210 0.19 12.46 7.77
CA LEU A 210 -0.47 12.56 6.46
C LEU A 210 -1.33 13.82 6.41
N GLY A 211 -1.01 14.73 5.48
CA GLY A 211 -1.70 16.01 5.32
C GLY A 211 -1.98 16.36 3.85
N GLU A 212 -2.87 17.32 3.59
CA GLU A 212 -3.17 17.79 2.24
C GLU A 212 -2.07 18.69 1.65
N THR A 213 -1.22 19.27 2.50
CA THR A 213 -0.08 20.13 2.11
C THR A 213 1.19 19.64 2.78
N ALA A 214 2.35 20.13 2.30
CA ALA A 214 3.65 19.86 2.93
C ALA A 214 3.69 20.35 4.38
N GLU A 215 3.08 21.49 4.66
CA GLU A 215 2.98 22.06 5.99
C GLU A 215 2.16 21.18 6.94
N HIS A 216 1.03 20.62 6.45
CA HIS A 216 0.19 19.71 7.22
C HIS A 216 0.85 18.33 7.43
N ALA A 217 1.77 17.93 6.57
CA ALA A 217 2.55 16.70 6.69
C ALA A 217 3.90 16.92 7.40
N ASP A 218 4.26 18.15 7.76
CA ASP A 218 5.41 18.44 8.60
C ASP A 218 5.23 17.78 9.98
N PHE A 219 6.22 17.00 10.39
CA PHE A 219 6.06 16.10 11.51
C PHE A 219 5.85 16.84 12.84
N GLU A 220 6.60 17.90 13.09
CA GLU A 220 6.52 18.65 14.35
C GLU A 220 5.21 19.43 14.45
N ARG A 221 4.82 20.11 13.36
CA ARG A 221 3.55 20.84 13.29
C ARG A 221 2.33 19.93 13.40
N ALA A 222 2.40 18.75 12.77
CA ALA A 222 1.32 17.77 12.88
C ALA A 222 1.17 17.23 14.31
N LEU A 223 2.27 17.08 15.05
CA LEU A 223 2.24 16.67 16.45
C LEU A 223 1.59 17.72 17.37
N GLU A 224 1.64 19.01 17.02
CA GLU A 224 0.94 20.07 17.78
C GLU A 224 -0.59 19.85 17.80
N ASP A 225 -1.13 19.30 16.72
CA ASP A 225 -2.56 18.98 16.59
C ASP A 225 -2.93 17.63 17.25
N LEU A 226 -1.96 16.88 17.77
CA LEU A 226 -2.12 15.52 18.29
C LEU A 226 -1.49 15.39 19.70
N PRO A 227 -2.04 16.09 20.72
CA PRO A 227 -1.43 16.18 22.04
C PRO A 227 -1.23 14.83 22.72
N GLU A 228 -2.16 13.89 22.60
CA GLU A 228 -2.00 12.55 23.15
C GLU A 228 -0.83 11.77 22.53
N LEU A 229 -0.63 11.89 21.22
CA LEU A 229 0.50 11.27 20.54
C LEU A 229 1.82 11.97 20.90
N ARG A 230 1.79 13.29 20.98
CA ARG A 230 2.95 14.11 21.40
C ARG A 230 3.44 13.73 22.80
N GLU A 231 2.52 13.55 23.75
CA GLU A 231 2.83 13.13 25.13
C GLU A 231 3.55 11.77 25.12
N ARG A 232 3.06 10.80 24.36
CA ARG A 232 3.66 9.46 24.26
C ARG A 232 5.06 9.46 23.66
N LEU A 233 5.38 10.47 22.85
CA LEU A 233 6.67 10.61 22.19
C LEU A 233 7.67 11.49 22.94
N THR A 234 7.28 12.13 24.04
CA THR A 234 8.13 13.09 24.78
C THR A 234 9.48 12.49 25.20
N SER A 235 9.50 11.20 25.57
CA SER A 235 10.73 10.49 25.97
C SER A 235 11.21 9.46 24.94
N ALA A 236 10.58 9.41 23.77
CA ALA A 236 10.88 8.42 22.75
C ALA A 236 12.07 8.87 21.89
N GLU A 237 13.02 7.96 21.65
CA GLU A 237 14.18 8.22 20.80
C GLU A 237 13.81 8.05 19.32
N LEU A 238 14.12 9.07 18.51
CA LEU A 238 14.01 8.96 17.05
C LEU A 238 15.08 8.01 16.52
N CYS A 239 14.68 6.89 15.92
CA CYS A 239 15.61 5.84 15.48
C CYS A 239 15.68 5.66 13.96
N SER A 240 15.11 6.57 13.18
CA SER A 240 15.27 6.57 11.71
C SER A 240 15.29 7.97 11.13
N ARG A 241 15.89 8.10 9.94
CA ARG A 241 15.73 9.32 9.15
C ARG A 241 14.28 9.48 8.71
N GLU A 242 13.79 10.72 8.72
CA GLU A 242 12.51 11.04 8.13
C GLU A 242 12.49 10.73 6.63
N ARG A 243 11.37 10.18 6.17
CA ARG A 243 11.11 9.92 4.76
C ARG A 243 9.80 10.57 4.35
N GLY A 244 9.85 11.37 3.30
CA GLY A 244 8.66 11.96 2.68
C GLY A 244 8.12 11.11 1.54
N ALA A 245 6.82 11.20 1.29
CA ALA A 245 6.17 10.69 0.10
C ALA A 245 4.99 11.55 -0.31
N ILE A 246 4.67 11.51 -1.59
CA ILE A 246 3.38 11.97 -2.10
C ILE A 246 2.53 10.72 -2.35
N THR A 247 1.35 10.69 -1.76
CA THR A 247 0.34 9.69 -2.04
C THR A 247 -0.79 10.34 -2.84
N ALA A 248 -1.21 9.67 -3.90
CA ALA A 248 -2.28 10.16 -4.76
C ALA A 248 -3.32 9.06 -4.95
N MET A 249 -4.57 9.42 -4.73
CA MET A 249 -5.68 8.55 -5.08
C MET A 249 -6.10 8.86 -6.51
N HIS A 250 -5.83 7.94 -7.41
CA HIS A 250 -6.15 8.09 -8.83
C HIS A 250 -6.50 6.75 -9.48
N SER A 251 -7.29 6.79 -10.54
CA SER A 251 -7.64 5.64 -11.37
C SER A 251 -7.21 5.84 -12.81
N LEU A 252 -6.99 4.73 -13.49
CA LEU A 252 -6.72 4.69 -14.92
C LEU A 252 -7.90 4.03 -15.65
N GLU A 253 -8.19 4.48 -16.86
CA GLU A 253 -9.15 3.82 -17.74
C GLU A 253 -8.65 2.45 -18.15
N ARG A 254 -7.35 2.37 -18.47
CA ARG A 254 -6.65 1.13 -18.83
C ARG A 254 -5.36 0.99 -18.03
N VAL A 255 -5.02 -0.24 -17.71
CA VAL A 255 -3.79 -0.58 -16.99
C VAL A 255 -2.77 -1.32 -17.87
N TRP A 256 -3.07 -1.45 -19.15
CA TRP A 256 -2.17 -2.04 -20.14
C TRP A 256 -2.39 -1.45 -21.52
N ARG A 257 -1.34 -1.50 -22.36
CA ARG A 257 -1.36 -1.14 -23.77
C ARG A 257 -0.28 -1.93 -24.53
N GLY A 258 -0.70 -2.63 -25.60
CA GLY A 258 0.22 -3.51 -26.31
C GLY A 258 0.76 -4.62 -25.41
N ASN A 259 2.08 -4.65 -25.26
CA ASN A 259 2.79 -5.59 -24.38
C ASN A 259 3.21 -4.95 -23.04
N VAL A 260 2.77 -3.73 -22.73
CA VAL A 260 3.06 -3.01 -21.49
C VAL A 260 1.89 -3.12 -20.54
N ALA A 261 2.12 -3.55 -19.29
CA ALA A 261 1.13 -3.53 -18.21
C ALA A 261 1.69 -2.83 -16.96
N LEU A 262 0.82 -2.26 -16.14
CA LEU A 262 1.18 -1.54 -14.91
C LEU A 262 0.70 -2.29 -13.68
N VAL A 263 1.48 -2.26 -12.58
CA VAL A 263 1.11 -2.82 -11.28
C VAL A 263 1.44 -1.86 -10.13
N GLY A 264 0.80 -2.05 -8.99
CA GLY A 264 0.98 -1.21 -7.82
C GLY A 264 0.61 0.25 -8.09
N ASP A 265 1.29 1.19 -7.43
CA ASP A 265 1.00 2.63 -7.57
C ASP A 265 1.15 3.15 -9.01
N ALA A 266 1.88 2.46 -9.87
CA ALA A 266 1.99 2.81 -11.29
C ALA A 266 0.65 2.59 -12.02
N SER A 267 -0.14 1.60 -11.62
CA SER A 267 -1.43 1.24 -12.23
C SER A 267 -2.64 1.98 -11.64
N GLY A 268 -2.41 2.85 -10.68
CA GLY A 268 -3.44 3.58 -9.93
C GLY A 268 -3.15 3.53 -8.43
N GLY A 269 -3.56 4.56 -7.72
CA GLY A 269 -3.32 4.70 -6.28
C GLY A 269 -4.62 4.69 -5.48
N VAL A 270 -4.59 4.07 -4.31
CA VAL A 270 -5.59 4.24 -3.26
C VAL A 270 -5.01 5.13 -2.17
N ASP A 271 -5.86 5.84 -1.43
CA ASP A 271 -5.38 6.67 -0.33
C ASP A 271 -4.68 5.80 0.73
N ALA A 272 -3.56 6.30 1.25
CA ALA A 272 -2.73 5.60 2.23
C ALA A 272 -3.51 5.21 3.50
N ILE A 273 -4.59 5.95 3.82
CA ILE A 273 -5.46 5.66 4.97
C ILE A 273 -6.08 4.25 4.91
N THR A 274 -6.21 3.69 3.73
CA THR A 274 -6.79 2.36 3.56
C THR A 274 -5.85 1.24 3.99
N GLY A 275 -4.54 1.45 4.05
CA GLY A 275 -3.57 0.39 4.31
C GLY A 275 -3.52 -0.74 3.26
N GLU A 276 -4.16 -0.53 2.10
CA GLU A 276 -4.41 -1.57 1.09
C GLU A 276 -3.35 -1.65 -0.03
N GLY A 277 -2.40 -0.71 -0.06
CA GLY A 277 -1.45 -0.60 -1.16
C GLY A 277 -0.64 -1.87 -1.44
N LEU A 278 -0.11 -2.53 -0.40
CA LEU A 278 0.65 -3.78 -0.55
C LEU A 278 -0.24 -4.95 -0.98
N ARG A 279 -1.44 -5.08 -0.39
CA ARG A 279 -2.38 -6.14 -0.79
C ARG A 279 -2.77 -6.01 -2.26
N LEU A 280 -3.08 -4.79 -2.70
CA LEU A 280 -3.38 -4.53 -4.11
C LEU A 280 -2.21 -4.88 -5.00
N ALA A 281 -1.00 -4.42 -4.67
CA ALA A 281 0.20 -4.71 -5.44
C ALA A 281 0.44 -6.21 -5.61
N PHE A 282 0.31 -7.00 -4.54
CA PHE A 282 0.53 -8.45 -4.59
C PHE A 282 -0.57 -9.17 -5.39
N ARG A 283 -1.85 -8.82 -5.18
CA ARG A 283 -2.96 -9.40 -5.94
C ARG A 283 -2.93 -9.02 -7.42
N GLN A 284 -2.55 -7.79 -7.73
CA GLN A 284 -2.36 -7.33 -9.12
C GLN A 284 -1.21 -8.09 -9.80
N ALA A 285 -0.10 -8.31 -9.09
CA ALA A 285 1.04 -9.07 -9.60
C ALA A 285 0.65 -10.50 -9.98
N ILE A 286 -0.11 -11.19 -9.12
CA ILE A 286 -0.60 -12.56 -9.36
C ILE A 286 -1.55 -12.57 -10.57
N ALA A 287 -2.56 -11.69 -10.57
CA ALA A 287 -3.54 -11.60 -11.65
C ALA A 287 -2.90 -11.24 -13.00
N LEU A 288 -1.85 -10.41 -13.00
CA LEU A 288 -1.12 -10.08 -14.22
C LEU A 288 -0.35 -11.28 -14.75
N ALA A 289 0.30 -12.06 -13.88
CA ALA A 289 1.03 -13.27 -14.29
C ALA A 289 0.08 -14.32 -14.89
N GLU A 290 -1.12 -14.50 -14.34
CA GLU A 290 -2.17 -15.36 -14.88
C GLU A 290 -2.63 -14.89 -16.28
N ALA A 291 -2.89 -13.60 -16.44
CA ALA A 291 -3.30 -13.02 -17.71
C ALA A 291 -2.20 -13.05 -18.79
N MET A 292 -0.92 -12.98 -18.40
CA MET A 292 0.21 -13.18 -19.34
C MET A 292 0.32 -14.64 -19.77
N GLU A 293 0.05 -15.59 -18.89
CA GLU A 293 0.02 -17.03 -19.20
C GLU A 293 -1.10 -17.37 -20.18
N SER A 294 -2.32 -16.83 -19.97
CA SER A 294 -3.43 -16.99 -20.90
C SER A 294 -3.26 -16.20 -22.21
N GLY A 295 -2.42 -15.17 -22.23
CA GLY A 295 -2.20 -14.27 -23.35
C GLY A 295 -3.28 -13.18 -23.51
N ASP A 296 -4.22 -13.04 -22.56
CA ASP A 296 -5.28 -12.01 -22.60
C ASP A 296 -5.20 -11.03 -21.42
N LEU A 297 -4.55 -9.89 -21.63
CA LEU A 297 -4.45 -8.82 -20.63
C LEU A 297 -5.78 -8.13 -20.28
N ARG A 298 -6.89 -8.42 -21.00
CA ARG A 298 -8.23 -7.97 -20.61
C ARG A 298 -8.70 -8.67 -19.32
N GLU A 299 -8.21 -9.87 -19.06
CA GLU A 299 -8.46 -10.59 -17.79
C GLU A 299 -7.82 -9.85 -16.64
N TYR A 300 -6.57 -9.41 -16.80
CA TYR A 300 -5.89 -8.58 -15.82
C TYR A 300 -6.65 -7.27 -15.57
N GLU A 301 -7.09 -6.57 -16.61
CA GLU A 301 -7.81 -5.30 -16.45
C GLU A 301 -9.13 -5.50 -15.67
N ARG A 302 -9.86 -6.57 -15.93
CA ARG A 302 -11.09 -6.93 -15.18
C ARG A 302 -10.78 -7.21 -13.70
N ALA A 303 -9.76 -8.02 -13.43
CA ALA A 303 -9.31 -8.34 -12.08
C ALA A 303 -8.81 -7.07 -11.35
N HIS A 304 -8.00 -6.23 -12.01
CA HIS A 304 -7.50 -4.97 -11.46
C HIS A 304 -8.64 -4.04 -11.01
N ARG A 305 -9.65 -3.82 -11.86
CA ARG A 305 -10.83 -3.01 -11.53
C ARG A 305 -11.61 -3.58 -10.34
N GLN A 306 -11.77 -4.89 -10.29
CA GLN A 306 -12.46 -5.56 -9.18
C GLN A 306 -11.69 -5.40 -7.86
N LEU A 307 -10.38 -5.62 -7.86
CA LEU A 307 -9.50 -5.49 -6.71
C LEU A 307 -9.50 -4.05 -6.15
N ALA A 308 -9.47 -3.04 -7.02
CA ALA A 308 -9.42 -1.64 -6.63
C ALA A 308 -10.77 -1.07 -6.14
N ARG A 309 -11.91 -1.66 -6.54
CA ARG A 309 -13.24 -1.09 -6.34
C ARG A 309 -13.57 -0.76 -4.88
N ARG A 310 -13.25 -1.66 -3.96
CA ARG A 310 -13.56 -1.52 -2.54
C ARG A 310 -12.59 -0.57 -1.84
N PRO A 311 -11.25 -0.70 -1.98
CA PRO A 311 -10.30 0.27 -1.43
C PRO A 311 -10.54 1.70 -1.92
N MET A 312 -10.91 1.90 -3.19
CA MET A 312 -11.24 3.21 -3.74
C MET A 312 -12.48 3.83 -3.06
N ARG A 313 -13.53 3.03 -2.82
CA ARG A 313 -14.73 3.51 -2.12
C ARG A 313 -14.43 3.90 -0.68
N MET A 314 -13.66 3.06 0.02
CA MET A 314 -13.25 3.34 1.39
C MET A 314 -12.35 4.58 1.46
N GLY A 315 -11.39 4.71 0.55
CA GLY A 315 -10.55 5.90 0.46
C GLY A 315 -11.36 7.18 0.28
N LYS A 316 -12.35 7.19 -0.63
CA LYS A 316 -13.27 8.34 -0.83
C LYS A 316 -14.04 8.67 0.47
N LEU A 317 -14.56 7.66 1.17
CA LEU A 317 -15.25 7.85 2.45
C LEU A 317 -14.33 8.45 3.52
N MET A 318 -13.14 7.90 3.68
CA MET A 318 -12.18 8.36 4.67
C MET A 318 -11.70 9.80 4.38
N LEU A 319 -11.51 10.16 3.11
CA LEU A 319 -11.19 11.52 2.70
C LEU A 319 -12.32 12.49 3.06
N GLN A 320 -13.59 12.12 2.87
CA GLN A 320 -14.74 12.93 3.28
C GLN A 320 -14.80 13.11 4.79
N LEU A 321 -14.56 12.05 5.57
CA LEU A 321 -14.48 12.16 7.03
C LEU A 321 -13.30 13.05 7.45
N GLY A 322 -12.17 12.97 6.75
CA GLY A 322 -11.01 13.84 6.97
C GLY A 322 -11.35 15.32 6.80
N ARG A 323 -12.10 15.67 5.75
CA ARG A 323 -12.48 17.05 5.41
C ARG A 323 -13.60 17.63 6.27
N ASN A 324 -14.42 16.79 6.91
CA ASN A 324 -15.59 17.20 7.66
C ASN A 324 -15.48 16.85 9.14
N ALA A 325 -14.86 17.74 9.93
CA ALA A 325 -14.65 17.51 11.36
C ALA A 325 -15.96 17.22 12.12
N GLY A 326 -17.06 17.94 11.82
CA GLY A 326 -18.36 17.72 12.46
C GLY A 326 -18.93 16.33 12.20
N ILE A 327 -18.88 15.85 10.95
CA ILE A 327 -19.33 14.50 10.59
C ILE A 327 -18.44 13.47 11.26
N ARG A 328 -17.11 13.67 11.26
CA ARG A 328 -16.14 12.78 11.87
C ARG A 328 -16.34 12.66 13.38
N CYS A 329 -16.47 13.80 14.10
CA CYS A 329 -16.71 13.79 15.55
C CYS A 329 -18.00 13.04 15.91
N ARG A 330 -19.10 13.28 15.16
CA ARG A 330 -20.34 12.53 15.34
C ARG A 330 -20.17 11.04 15.09
N ALA A 331 -19.52 10.67 14.00
CA ALA A 331 -19.27 9.27 13.66
C ALA A 331 -18.45 8.57 14.75
N LEU A 332 -17.34 9.16 15.20
CA LEU A 332 -16.52 8.59 16.26
C LEU A 332 -17.25 8.51 17.60
N SER A 333 -17.99 9.56 17.98
CA SER A 333 -18.81 9.54 19.21
C SER A 333 -19.90 8.46 19.17
N MET A 334 -20.54 8.28 18.01
CA MET A 334 -21.54 7.21 17.83
C MET A 334 -20.89 5.83 17.90
N LEU A 335 -19.76 5.63 17.24
CA LEU A 335 -19.05 4.35 17.21
C LEU A 335 -18.43 4.02 18.58
N SER A 336 -18.00 5.00 19.38
CA SER A 336 -17.51 4.79 20.74
C SER A 336 -18.58 4.25 21.70
N ARG A 337 -19.84 4.63 21.45
CA ARG A 337 -21.01 4.10 22.20
C ARG A 337 -21.47 2.74 21.69
N ASN A 338 -21.06 2.35 20.47
CA ASN A 338 -21.45 1.10 19.80
C ASN A 338 -20.23 0.37 19.20
N PRO A 339 -19.34 -0.22 20.02
CA PRO A 339 -18.14 -0.92 19.54
C PRO A 339 -18.44 -2.04 18.55
N GLU A 340 -19.56 -2.76 18.72
CA GLU A 340 -19.98 -3.81 17.80
C GLU A 340 -20.26 -3.29 16.38
N LEU A 341 -20.80 -2.07 16.26
CA LEU A 341 -21.02 -1.47 14.96
C LEU A 341 -19.70 -1.18 14.26
N PHE A 342 -18.69 -0.72 15.01
CA PHE A 342 -17.36 -0.51 14.44
C PHE A 342 -16.71 -1.85 14.03
N ALA A 343 -16.83 -2.90 14.82
CA ALA A 343 -16.36 -4.24 14.47
C ALA A 343 -17.02 -4.77 13.18
N ARG A 344 -18.32 -4.57 13.00
CA ARG A 344 -19.04 -4.92 11.75
C ARG A 344 -18.55 -4.10 10.56
N LEU A 345 -18.32 -2.80 10.74
CA LEU A 345 -17.76 -1.95 9.68
C LEU A 345 -16.36 -2.39 9.28
N LEU A 346 -15.53 -2.77 10.26
CA LEU A 346 -14.21 -3.33 10.02
C LEU A 346 -14.32 -4.68 9.27
N ALA A 347 -15.22 -5.57 9.67
CA ALA A 347 -15.46 -6.84 9.00
C ALA A 347 -15.92 -6.65 7.54
N ILE A 348 -16.80 -5.67 7.28
CA ILE A 348 -17.19 -5.26 5.93
C ILE A 348 -15.96 -4.75 5.17
N TYR A 349 -15.14 -3.95 5.80
CA TYR A 349 -13.94 -3.38 5.19
C TYR A 349 -12.93 -4.45 4.82
N VAL A 350 -12.61 -5.39 5.68
CA VAL A 350 -11.67 -6.49 5.40
C VAL A 350 -12.28 -7.66 4.59
N GLY A 351 -13.60 -7.70 4.31
CA GLY A 351 -14.26 -8.61 3.40
C GLY A 351 -14.84 -9.87 3.99
N HIS A 352 -14.96 -9.88 5.28
CA HIS A 352 -15.54 -10.98 6.04
C HIS A 352 -17.05 -10.78 6.32
N ALA A 353 -17.73 -9.89 5.58
CA ALA A 353 -19.16 -9.66 5.74
C ALA A 353 -19.95 -10.14 4.53
N THR A 354 -21.13 -10.69 4.78
CA THR A 354 -22.08 -11.05 3.73
C THR A 354 -22.80 -9.81 3.17
N PRO A 355 -23.39 -9.87 1.97
CA PRO A 355 -24.21 -8.78 1.45
C PRO A 355 -25.36 -8.37 2.40
N ARG A 356 -25.91 -9.32 3.16
CA ARG A 356 -26.92 -9.06 4.20
C ARG A 356 -26.37 -8.22 5.33
N ASP A 357 -25.16 -8.54 5.81
CA ASP A 357 -24.50 -7.77 6.88
C ASP A 357 -24.22 -6.33 6.45
N VAL A 358 -23.83 -6.13 5.19
CA VAL A 358 -23.62 -4.80 4.61
C VAL A 358 -24.90 -3.96 4.65
N VAL A 359 -26.04 -4.54 4.25
CA VAL A 359 -27.34 -3.84 4.24
C VAL A 359 -27.80 -3.52 5.67
N ILE A 360 -27.74 -4.50 6.58
CA ILE A 360 -28.16 -4.33 7.99
C ILE A 360 -27.26 -3.26 8.67
N THR A 361 -25.96 -3.38 8.53
CA THR A 361 -25.03 -2.42 9.14
C THR A 361 -25.18 -1.03 8.56
N GLY A 362 -25.44 -0.90 7.24
CA GLY A 362 -25.73 0.36 6.59
C GLY A 362 -27.01 1.02 7.10
N ALA A 363 -28.09 0.26 7.28
CA ALA A 363 -29.34 0.75 7.85
C ALA A 363 -29.18 1.20 9.30
N GLN A 364 -28.49 0.41 10.12
CA GLN A 364 -28.18 0.76 11.51
C GLN A 364 -27.34 2.02 11.63
N LEU A 365 -26.30 2.14 10.79
CA LEU A 365 -25.44 3.33 10.73
C LEU A 365 -26.26 4.58 10.39
N GLY A 366 -27.10 4.50 9.35
CA GLY A 366 -27.97 5.61 8.94
C GLY A 366 -28.93 6.03 10.04
N TRP A 367 -29.61 5.09 10.66
CA TRP A 367 -30.54 5.35 11.76
C TRP A 367 -29.86 6.02 12.97
N GLN A 368 -28.73 5.46 13.43
CA GLN A 368 -28.01 6.00 14.58
C GLN A 368 -27.39 7.37 14.30
N PHE A 369 -26.96 7.61 13.05
CA PHE A 369 -26.43 8.91 12.64
C PHE A 369 -27.50 10.00 12.60
N LEU A 370 -28.75 9.65 12.31
CA LEU A 370 -29.90 10.58 12.32
C LEU A 370 -30.41 10.80 13.74
N ALA A 371 -30.25 9.83 14.64
CA ALA A 371 -30.72 9.90 16.03
C ALA A 371 -29.69 10.52 17.00
N ALA A 372 -28.45 10.73 16.57
CA ALA A 372 -27.36 11.34 17.34
C ALA A 372 -27.21 12.84 17.03
#